data_5d1a95c4b590eeeed252e4e4315b2c75
#
_entry.id   5d1a95c4b590eeeed252e4e4315b2c75
#
_cell.length_a   1.000
_cell.length_b   1.000
_cell.length_c   1.000
_cell.angle_alpha   90.00
_cell.angle_beta   90.00
_cell.angle_gamma   90.00
#
_symmetry.space_group_name_H-M   'P 1'
#
loop_
_entity.id
_entity.type
_entity.pdbx_description
1 polymer ?
#
loop_
_entity_poly.entity_id
_entity_poly.type
_entity_poly.pdbx_seq_one_letter_code
_entity_poly.pdbx_strand_id
1 'polypeptide(L)'
;MNLGANSIIDTGLYYQWGDSQGYALNEHEPWGDANYKWYNTETNEYTKYCDADNKTTLDSTDDAAVVSWGNGWHMPTEEQMTELINKEYTTYEWVNNYLRRGVNGVLITSKINNNTLFLPANTEIGEDYERAVYLTKDTFGVWYCISLYASKYGPNITNETCDGETYRIDPYTIRPVC
;
A
#
# COMPACT_ATOMS: atom_id res chain seq x y z
N MET A 1 2.98 -9.88 -8.17
CA MET A 1 2.95 -8.55 -8.83
C MET A 1 2.04 -7.63 -8.05
N ASN A 2 2.15 -6.33 -8.23
CA ASN A 2 1.20 -5.37 -7.67
C ASN A 2 -0.17 -5.50 -8.36
N LEU A 3 -1.23 -5.05 -7.69
CA LEU A 3 -2.57 -5.10 -8.26
C LEU A 3 -2.67 -4.17 -9.47
N GLY A 4 -3.17 -4.70 -10.58
CA GLY A 4 -3.22 -4.00 -11.87
C GLY A 4 -1.91 -3.91 -12.65
N ALA A 5 -0.81 -4.48 -12.13
CA ALA A 5 0.50 -4.44 -12.79
C ALA A 5 0.62 -5.49 -13.91
N ASN A 6 1.37 -5.14 -14.97
CA ASN A 6 1.68 -6.02 -16.09
C ASN A 6 3.05 -6.73 -15.95
N SER A 7 3.86 -6.31 -15.01
CA SER A 7 5.19 -6.90 -14.75
C SER A 7 5.63 -6.68 -13.29
N ILE A 8 6.71 -7.33 -12.87
CA ILE A 8 7.25 -7.23 -11.50
C ILE A 8 7.84 -5.85 -11.17
N ILE A 9 8.09 -5.02 -12.17
CA ILE A 9 8.62 -3.65 -12.02
C ILE A 9 7.56 -2.57 -12.21
N ASP A 10 6.35 -2.97 -12.52
CA ASP A 10 5.20 -2.07 -12.71
C ASP A 10 4.57 -1.77 -11.34
N THR A 11 4.30 -0.51 -11.06
CA THR A 11 3.65 -0.07 -9.83
C THR A 11 2.20 -0.55 -9.73
N GLY A 12 1.58 -0.87 -10.86
CA GLY A 12 0.16 -1.22 -10.94
C GLY A 12 -0.74 0.00 -10.83
N LEU A 13 -1.97 -0.24 -10.38
CA LEU A 13 -2.95 0.81 -10.14
C LEU A 13 -2.84 1.37 -8.72
N TYR A 14 -3.38 2.57 -8.53
CA TYR A 14 -3.46 3.28 -7.26
C TYR A 14 -4.88 3.23 -6.74
N TYR A 15 -5.03 3.03 -5.44
CA TYR A 15 -6.31 2.83 -4.75
C TYR A 15 -6.38 3.73 -3.53
N GLN A 16 -7.53 4.34 -3.30
CA GLN A 16 -7.88 4.84 -1.97
C GLN A 16 -8.20 3.64 -1.06
N TRP A 17 -7.89 3.73 0.22
CA TRP A 17 -8.06 2.60 1.13
C TRP A 17 -9.53 2.17 1.25
N GLY A 18 -9.80 0.89 0.98
CA GLY A 18 -11.16 0.33 0.99
C GLY A 18 -11.98 0.62 -0.27
N ASP A 19 -11.38 1.21 -1.30
CA ASP A 19 -11.99 1.28 -2.62
C ASP A 19 -11.41 0.19 -3.51
N SER A 20 -12.29 -0.55 -4.19
CA SER A 20 -11.90 -1.59 -5.14
C SER A 20 -11.62 -1.08 -6.55
N GLN A 21 -11.93 0.19 -6.83
CA GLN A 21 -11.62 0.83 -8.09
C GLN A 21 -10.21 1.41 -8.05
N GLY A 22 -9.34 0.90 -8.91
CA GLY A 22 -7.98 1.43 -9.08
C GLY A 22 -7.86 2.29 -10.33
N TYR A 23 -6.91 3.21 -10.31
CA TYR A 23 -6.64 4.16 -11.38
C TYR A 23 -5.15 4.26 -11.68
N ALA A 24 -4.77 4.54 -12.92
CA ALA A 24 -3.42 4.95 -13.23
C ALA A 24 -3.15 6.34 -12.63
N LEU A 25 -1.94 6.56 -12.15
CA LEU A 25 -1.57 7.78 -11.41
C LEU A 25 -1.93 9.09 -12.16
N ASN A 26 -1.90 9.06 -13.48
CA ASN A 26 -2.15 10.24 -14.33
C ASN A 26 -3.57 10.31 -14.90
N GLU A 27 -4.45 9.36 -14.59
CA GLU A 27 -5.76 9.24 -15.24
C GLU A 27 -6.90 9.76 -14.39
N HIS A 28 -6.66 10.04 -13.12
CA HIS A 28 -7.72 10.45 -12.22
C HIS A 28 -7.31 11.57 -11.29
N GLU A 29 -7.96 12.69 -11.44
CA GLU A 29 -8.16 13.68 -10.41
C GLU A 29 -9.67 13.84 -10.21
N PRO A 30 -10.14 13.86 -9.00
CA PRO A 30 -9.48 14.25 -7.78
C PRO A 30 -9.39 13.13 -6.74
N TRP A 31 -8.21 12.91 -6.20
CA TRP A 31 -8.02 12.24 -4.93
C TRP A 31 -8.47 13.16 -3.79
N GLY A 32 -8.87 12.61 -2.66
CA GLY A 32 -9.26 13.37 -1.48
C GLY A 32 -10.69 13.11 -1.02
N ASP A 33 -11.10 13.80 0.02
CA ASP A 33 -12.37 13.59 0.74
C ASP A 33 -13.61 13.57 -0.15
N ALA A 34 -13.69 14.51 -1.09
CA ALA A 34 -14.90 14.71 -1.92
C ALA A 34 -15.27 13.49 -2.76
N ASN A 35 -14.32 12.60 -3.06
CA ASN A 35 -14.52 11.42 -3.88
C ASN A 35 -14.24 10.11 -3.14
N TYR A 36 -13.89 10.20 -1.86
CA TYR A 36 -13.62 9.01 -1.08
C TYR A 36 -14.95 8.31 -0.74
N LYS A 37 -15.04 7.04 -1.14
CA LYS A 37 -16.23 6.18 -1.02
C LYS A 37 -16.88 6.18 0.38
N TRP A 38 -16.06 6.31 1.41
CA TRP A 38 -16.49 6.21 2.81
C TRP A 38 -16.54 7.56 3.55
N TYR A 39 -16.56 8.67 2.81
CA TYR A 39 -16.66 10.00 3.39
C TYR A 39 -17.93 10.71 2.91
N ASN A 40 -18.68 11.24 3.85
CA ASN A 40 -19.87 12.05 3.57
C ASN A 40 -19.51 13.54 3.68
N THR A 41 -19.46 14.23 2.55
CA THR A 41 -19.11 15.66 2.48
C THR A 41 -20.14 16.58 3.08
N GLU A 42 -21.40 16.14 3.23
CA GLU A 42 -22.46 16.95 3.83
C GLU A 42 -22.35 16.97 5.36
N THR A 43 -21.98 15.84 5.96
CA THR A 43 -21.84 15.72 7.41
C THR A 43 -20.38 15.86 7.89
N ASN A 44 -19.41 15.84 6.98
CA ASN A 44 -17.97 15.77 7.25
C ASN A 44 -17.59 14.57 8.12
N GLU A 45 -18.19 13.41 7.86
CA GLU A 45 -17.99 12.20 8.66
C GLU A 45 -17.63 10.99 7.78
N TYR A 46 -16.83 10.09 8.32
CA TYR A 46 -16.62 8.78 7.73
C TYR A 46 -17.83 7.89 7.98
N THR A 47 -18.28 7.17 6.95
CA THR A 47 -19.50 6.36 6.96
C THR A 47 -19.24 4.87 7.22
N LYS A 48 -17.96 4.44 7.12
CA LYS A 48 -17.54 3.06 7.38
C LYS A 48 -16.08 3.02 7.86
N TYR A 49 -15.75 1.99 8.63
CA TYR A 49 -14.44 1.83 9.27
C TYR A 49 -14.12 3.04 10.17
N CYS A 50 -15.05 3.35 11.05
CA CYS A 50 -15.03 4.49 11.95
C CYS A 50 -15.57 4.10 13.33
N ASP A 51 -15.65 5.03 14.25
CA ASP A 51 -16.13 4.75 15.61
C ASP A 51 -17.54 4.17 15.66
N ALA A 52 -18.37 4.44 14.64
CA ALA A 52 -19.74 3.94 14.58
C ALA A 52 -19.83 2.43 14.35
N ASP A 53 -18.90 1.83 13.60
CA ASP A 53 -18.87 0.39 13.32
C ASP A 53 -17.74 -0.36 13.99
N ASN A 54 -16.78 0.35 14.61
CA ASN A 54 -15.60 -0.18 15.29
C ASN A 54 -14.76 -1.14 14.45
N LYS A 55 -14.81 -1.02 13.12
CA LYS A 55 -14.02 -1.85 12.22
C LYS A 55 -12.68 -1.19 11.92
N THR A 56 -11.62 -1.96 12.09
CA THR A 56 -10.24 -1.53 11.80
C THR A 56 -9.59 -2.32 10.67
N THR A 57 -10.33 -3.24 10.06
CA THR A 57 -9.86 -4.11 8.98
C THR A 57 -10.92 -4.19 7.90
N LEU A 58 -10.52 -4.15 6.62
CA LEU A 58 -11.43 -4.20 5.49
C LEU A 58 -12.25 -5.50 5.45
N ASP A 59 -13.54 -5.34 5.19
CA ASP A 59 -14.40 -6.44 4.74
C ASP A 59 -13.91 -6.94 3.37
N SER A 60 -14.12 -8.21 3.05
CA SER A 60 -13.68 -8.79 1.78
C SER A 60 -14.31 -8.13 0.53
N THR A 61 -15.46 -7.50 0.68
CA THR A 61 -16.14 -6.74 -0.38
C THR A 61 -15.48 -5.39 -0.70
N ASP A 62 -14.63 -4.91 0.19
CA ASP A 62 -13.92 -3.63 0.07
C ASP A 62 -12.39 -3.83 -0.06
N ASP A 63 -11.94 -5.08 0.01
CA ASP A 63 -10.57 -5.46 -0.27
C ASP A 63 -10.38 -5.56 -1.79
N ALA A 64 -9.63 -4.61 -2.36
CA ALA A 64 -9.43 -4.53 -3.80
C ALA A 64 -8.77 -5.79 -4.40
N ALA A 65 -7.93 -6.50 -3.65
CA ALA A 65 -7.30 -7.73 -4.10
C ALA A 65 -8.32 -8.88 -4.17
N VAL A 66 -9.19 -9.00 -3.17
CA VAL A 66 -10.30 -9.99 -3.18
C VAL A 66 -11.23 -9.73 -4.36
N VAL A 67 -11.63 -8.46 -4.55
CA VAL A 67 -12.55 -8.07 -5.61
C VAL A 67 -11.96 -8.32 -7.00
N SER A 68 -10.67 -8.04 -7.19
CA SER A 68 -10.03 -8.13 -8.50
C SER A 68 -9.53 -9.53 -8.84
N TRP A 69 -8.98 -10.27 -7.88
CA TRP A 69 -8.31 -11.57 -8.11
C TRP A 69 -9.03 -12.76 -7.46
N GLY A 70 -10.09 -12.50 -6.70
CA GLY A 70 -10.92 -13.53 -6.06
C GLY A 70 -10.44 -13.94 -4.67
N ASN A 71 -11.22 -14.79 -4.00
CA ASN A 71 -11.09 -15.13 -2.58
C ASN A 71 -9.79 -15.85 -2.17
N GLY A 72 -8.93 -16.21 -3.11
CA GLY A 72 -7.58 -16.73 -2.79
C GLY A 72 -6.56 -15.63 -2.53
N TRP A 73 -6.93 -14.38 -2.80
CA TRP A 73 -6.05 -13.22 -2.68
C TRP A 73 -6.67 -12.18 -1.75
N HIS A 74 -5.82 -11.43 -1.06
CA HIS A 74 -6.26 -10.30 -0.23
C HIS A 74 -5.16 -9.25 -0.13
N MET A 75 -5.51 -8.05 0.32
CA MET A 75 -4.53 -7.06 0.76
C MET A 75 -3.82 -7.59 2.00
N PRO A 76 -2.50 -7.39 2.12
CA PRO A 76 -1.78 -7.88 3.29
C PRO A 76 -2.29 -7.24 4.59
N THR A 77 -2.19 -7.96 5.69
CA THR A 77 -2.39 -7.40 7.03
C THR A 77 -1.14 -6.63 7.47
N GLU A 78 -1.29 -5.78 8.50
CA GLU A 78 -0.15 -5.17 9.19
C GLU A 78 0.86 -6.23 9.66
N GLU A 79 0.36 -7.32 10.26
CA GLU A 79 1.19 -8.41 10.76
C GLU A 79 2.02 -9.07 9.64
N GLN A 80 1.41 -9.34 8.47
CA GLN A 80 2.11 -9.91 7.32
C GLN A 80 3.19 -8.97 6.76
N MET A 81 2.91 -7.66 6.71
CA MET A 81 3.92 -6.68 6.29
C MET A 81 5.02 -6.52 7.33
N THR A 82 4.70 -6.60 8.62
CA THR A 82 5.68 -6.59 9.71
C THR A 82 6.59 -7.83 9.64
N GLU A 83 6.05 -9.01 9.37
CA GLU A 83 6.82 -10.22 9.16
C GLU A 83 7.74 -10.10 7.93
N LEU A 84 7.23 -9.54 6.83
CA LEU A 84 8.00 -9.33 5.59
C LEU A 84 9.26 -8.49 5.81
N ILE A 85 9.23 -7.51 6.70
CA ILE A 85 10.38 -6.65 7.00
C ILE A 85 11.15 -7.05 8.26
N ASN A 86 10.80 -8.16 8.89
CA ASN A 86 11.50 -8.65 10.07
C ASN A 86 12.92 -9.09 9.71
N LYS A 87 13.90 -8.41 10.30
CA LYS A 87 15.34 -8.65 10.07
C LYS A 87 15.82 -10.04 10.48
N GLU A 88 15.04 -10.79 11.23
CA GLU A 88 15.34 -12.18 11.54
C GLU A 88 15.19 -13.07 10.31
N TYR A 89 14.16 -12.82 9.48
CA TYR A 89 13.78 -13.67 8.35
C TYR A 89 14.18 -13.11 6.98
N THR A 90 14.38 -11.79 6.90
CA THR A 90 14.66 -11.12 5.62
C THR A 90 15.82 -10.13 5.72
N THR A 91 16.36 -9.80 4.57
CA THR A 91 17.22 -8.63 4.35
C THR A 91 16.54 -7.73 3.32
N TYR A 92 16.85 -6.45 3.36
CA TYR A 92 16.35 -5.49 2.38
C TYR A 92 17.45 -4.54 1.94
N GLU A 93 17.35 -4.11 0.69
CA GLU A 93 18.22 -3.08 0.13
C GLU A 93 17.40 -2.18 -0.81
N TRP A 94 17.74 -0.91 -0.86
CA TRP A 94 17.23 0.00 -1.88
C TRP A 94 18.03 -0.18 -3.16
N VAL A 95 17.35 -0.53 -4.24
CA VAL A 95 17.98 -0.80 -5.54
C VAL A 95 17.60 0.28 -6.52
N ASN A 96 18.61 0.91 -7.12
CA ASN A 96 18.41 1.83 -8.23
C ASN A 96 18.46 1.07 -9.56
N ASN A 97 17.59 1.41 -10.48
CA ASN A 97 17.57 0.87 -11.85
C ASN A 97 17.48 -0.67 -11.86
N TYR A 98 16.51 -1.21 -11.12
CA TYR A 98 16.31 -2.67 -10.99
C TYR A 98 16.20 -3.34 -12.36
N LEU A 99 16.92 -4.43 -12.55
CA LEU A 99 17.05 -5.17 -13.81
C LEU A 99 17.43 -4.30 -15.02
N ARG A 100 18.06 -3.14 -14.80
CA ARG A 100 18.40 -2.15 -15.86
C ARG A 100 17.18 -1.63 -16.62
N ARG A 101 16.05 -1.46 -15.93
CA ARG A 101 14.78 -0.98 -16.48
C ARG A 101 14.41 0.42 -16.03
N GLY A 102 15.30 1.13 -15.33
CA GLY A 102 15.07 2.50 -14.86
C GLY A 102 14.12 2.62 -13.66
N VAL A 103 13.77 1.51 -13.00
CA VAL A 103 12.85 1.50 -11.87
C VAL A 103 13.63 1.32 -10.58
N ASN A 104 13.41 2.22 -9.64
CA ASN A 104 13.96 2.17 -8.29
C ASN A 104 12.97 1.48 -7.34
N GLY A 105 13.44 0.97 -6.22
CA GLY A 105 12.57 0.34 -5.23
C GLY A 105 13.34 -0.44 -4.18
N VAL A 106 12.61 -1.16 -3.35
CA VAL A 106 13.21 -2.02 -2.33
C VAL A 106 13.21 -3.48 -2.78
N LEU A 107 14.35 -4.14 -2.67
CA LEU A 107 14.51 -5.58 -2.85
C LEU A 107 14.58 -6.24 -1.48
N ILE A 108 13.63 -7.12 -1.21
CA ILE A 108 13.55 -7.90 0.02
C ILE A 108 13.97 -9.33 -0.31
N THR A 109 14.90 -9.89 0.47
CA THR A 109 15.41 -11.25 0.26
C THR A 109 15.19 -12.10 1.50
N SER A 110 14.56 -13.25 1.33
CA SER A 110 14.39 -14.25 2.40
C SER A 110 15.73 -14.89 2.79
N LYS A 111 16.02 -14.91 4.07
CA LYS A 111 17.19 -15.63 4.63
C LYS A 111 16.99 -17.15 4.69
N ILE A 112 15.76 -17.63 4.50
CA ILE A 112 15.42 -19.05 4.60
C ILE A 112 15.70 -19.76 3.27
N ASN A 113 15.31 -19.14 2.14
CA ASN A 113 15.35 -19.80 0.84
C ASN A 113 15.95 -18.93 -0.28
N ASN A 114 16.44 -17.74 0.03
CA ASN A 114 16.98 -16.74 -0.89
C ASN A 114 16.01 -16.26 -1.97
N ASN A 115 14.71 -16.49 -1.80
CA ASN A 115 13.72 -15.89 -2.68
C ASN A 115 13.69 -14.37 -2.50
N THR A 116 13.43 -13.67 -3.58
CA THR A 116 13.42 -12.21 -3.60
C THR A 116 12.05 -11.66 -3.96
N LEU A 117 11.71 -10.52 -3.37
CA LEU A 117 10.55 -9.72 -3.68
C LEU A 117 11.01 -8.30 -3.98
N PHE A 118 10.73 -7.80 -5.17
CA PHE A 118 10.94 -6.40 -5.51
C PHE A 118 9.64 -5.61 -5.37
N LEU A 119 9.72 -4.49 -4.66
CA LEU A 119 8.64 -3.53 -4.49
C LEU A 119 9.07 -2.21 -5.15
N PRO A 120 8.53 -1.87 -6.33
CA PRO A 120 8.85 -0.63 -7.02
C PRO A 120 8.53 0.61 -6.19
N ALA A 121 9.34 1.65 -6.31
CA ALA A 121 8.98 2.98 -5.84
C ALA A 121 7.72 3.46 -6.59
N ASN A 122 6.79 4.03 -5.86
CA ASN A 122 5.47 4.40 -6.36
C ASN A 122 5.02 5.81 -5.95
N THR A 123 5.90 6.55 -5.27
CA THR A 123 5.69 7.96 -4.95
C THR A 123 6.90 8.75 -5.41
N GLU A 124 6.68 9.82 -6.16
CA GLU A 124 7.69 10.78 -6.56
C GLU A 124 7.50 12.07 -5.76
N ILE A 125 8.28 12.25 -4.71
CA ILE A 125 8.38 13.52 -4.00
C ILE A 125 9.80 14.05 -4.18
N GLY A 126 10.18 14.38 -5.44
CA GLY A 126 11.53 14.80 -5.81
C GLY A 126 12.57 13.67 -5.77
N GLU A 127 13.72 13.85 -6.42
CA GLU A 127 14.76 12.82 -6.61
C GLU A 127 15.32 12.23 -5.30
N ASP A 128 15.22 12.97 -4.19
CA ASP A 128 15.73 12.54 -2.88
C ASP A 128 14.70 11.77 -2.02
N TYR A 129 13.44 11.69 -2.45
CA TYR A 129 12.33 11.18 -1.65
C TYR A 129 11.52 10.06 -2.32
N GLU A 130 12.14 9.33 -3.24
CA GLU A 130 11.50 8.13 -3.80
C GLU A 130 11.15 7.13 -2.69
N ARG A 131 9.93 6.65 -2.73
CA ARG A 131 9.36 5.76 -1.72
C ARG A 131 8.55 4.66 -2.36
N ALA A 132 8.54 3.50 -1.72
CA ALA A 132 7.62 2.41 -2.00
C ALA A 132 6.58 2.38 -0.85
N VAL A 133 5.35 2.75 -1.13
CA VAL A 133 4.25 2.76 -0.16
C VAL A 133 3.18 1.76 -0.59
N TYR A 134 2.88 0.81 0.27
CA TYR A 134 1.97 -0.30 -0.02
C TYR A 134 0.93 -0.44 1.07
N LEU A 135 -0.34 -0.33 0.69
CA LEU A 135 -1.47 -0.43 1.62
C LEU A 135 -1.57 -1.82 2.24
N THR A 136 -1.90 -1.84 3.52
CA THR A 136 -2.46 -3.01 4.19
C THR A 136 -3.99 -2.93 4.22
N LYS A 137 -4.65 -4.01 4.60
CA LYS A 137 -6.11 -4.00 4.83
C LYS A 137 -6.52 -3.39 6.18
N ASP A 138 -5.56 -2.97 7.00
CA ASP A 138 -5.78 -2.49 8.35
C ASP A 138 -5.70 -0.96 8.42
N THR A 139 -6.42 -0.36 9.37
CA THR A 139 -6.44 1.08 9.60
C THR A 139 -6.06 1.42 11.03
N PHE A 140 -5.52 2.61 11.21
CA PHE A 140 -5.26 3.22 12.50
C PHE A 140 -6.15 4.45 12.69
N GLY A 141 -7.19 4.29 13.54
CA GLY A 141 -8.19 5.32 13.71
C GLY A 141 -9.01 5.58 12.43
N VAL A 142 -9.66 6.73 12.37
CA VAL A 142 -10.57 7.08 11.26
C VAL A 142 -9.88 7.73 10.07
N TRP A 143 -8.70 8.31 10.25
CA TRP A 143 -8.02 9.12 9.22
C TRP A 143 -6.96 8.36 8.44
N TYR A 144 -6.28 7.40 9.10
CA TYR A 144 -5.07 6.77 8.59
C TYR A 144 -5.30 5.30 8.27
N CYS A 145 -4.65 4.82 7.22
CA CYS A 145 -4.46 3.40 6.99
C CYS A 145 -3.03 2.98 7.35
N ILE A 146 -2.85 1.72 7.69
CA ILE A 146 -1.54 1.15 7.93
C ILE A 146 -0.93 0.76 6.60
N SER A 147 0.34 1.10 6.39
CA SER A 147 1.06 0.78 5.16
C SER A 147 2.49 0.33 5.42
N LEU A 148 3.03 -0.48 4.51
CA LEU A 148 4.47 -0.66 4.38
C LEU A 148 5.04 0.55 3.65
N TYR A 149 5.94 1.23 4.31
CA TYR A 149 6.73 2.33 3.77
C TYR A 149 8.18 1.88 3.61
N ALA A 150 8.77 2.07 2.45
CA ALA A 150 10.18 1.77 2.25
C ALA A 150 10.87 2.89 1.43
N SER A 151 12.07 3.25 1.86
CA SER A 151 12.92 4.24 1.21
C SER A 151 14.38 3.76 1.22
N LYS A 152 15.29 4.59 0.73
CA LYS A 152 16.73 4.34 0.83
C LYS A 152 17.23 4.19 2.29
N TYR A 153 16.45 4.62 3.27
CA TYR A 153 16.78 4.49 4.70
C TYR A 153 16.24 3.20 5.34
N GLY A 154 15.46 2.44 4.60
CA GLY A 154 14.90 1.15 4.99
C GLY A 154 13.38 1.12 5.00
N PRO A 155 12.80 -0.07 5.17
CA PRO A 155 11.37 -0.26 5.32
C PRO A 155 10.91 -0.01 6.77
N ASN A 156 9.67 0.44 6.91
CA ASN A 156 8.97 0.61 8.16
C ASN A 156 7.47 0.36 7.96
N ILE A 157 6.75 0.04 9.03
CA ILE A 157 5.29 0.06 9.03
C ILE A 157 4.87 1.43 9.56
N THR A 158 4.11 2.15 8.77
CA THR A 158 3.59 3.46 9.17
C THR A 158 2.24 3.29 9.85
N ASN A 159 2.18 3.80 11.03
CA ASN A 159 0.99 4.18 11.74
C ASN A 159 1.20 5.65 12.18
N GLU A 160 0.24 6.26 12.81
CA GLU A 160 0.13 7.69 13.17
C GLU A 160 1.40 8.43 13.65
N THR A 161 2.52 7.78 13.93
CA THR A 161 3.62 8.35 14.73
C THR A 161 4.90 8.68 13.98
N CYS A 162 4.97 8.47 12.66
CA CYS A 162 6.21 8.64 11.90
C CYS A 162 6.02 9.61 10.71
N ASP A 163 7.11 10.22 10.27
CA ASP A 163 7.21 11.06 9.06
C ASP A 163 6.74 10.33 7.78
N GLY A 164 5.46 10.06 7.65
CA GLY A 164 4.91 9.28 6.55
C GLY A 164 3.50 8.81 6.82
N GLU A 165 2.65 9.68 7.37
CA GLU A 165 1.21 9.42 7.51
C GLU A 165 0.61 8.98 6.18
N THR A 166 -0.09 7.86 6.20
CA THR A 166 -0.79 7.34 5.02
C THR A 166 -2.28 7.57 5.24
N TYR A 167 -2.81 8.63 4.64
CA TYR A 167 -4.23 8.95 4.74
C TYR A 167 -5.06 7.97 3.90
N ARG A 168 -6.23 7.61 4.41
CA ARG A 168 -7.16 6.70 3.70
C ARG A 168 -7.66 7.27 2.38
N ILE A 169 -7.67 8.58 2.26
CA ILE A 169 -8.12 9.33 1.09
C ILE A 169 -7.06 9.49 0.01
N ASP A 170 -5.80 9.23 0.34
CA ASP A 170 -4.70 9.31 -0.62
C ASP A 170 -4.54 7.98 -1.36
N PRO A 171 -4.11 8.04 -2.64
CA PRO A 171 -3.97 6.85 -3.44
C PRO A 171 -2.61 6.20 -3.29
N TYR A 172 -2.62 4.90 -3.01
CA TYR A 172 -1.39 4.09 -2.95
C TYR A 172 -1.58 2.75 -3.63
N THR A 173 -0.48 2.05 -3.83
CA THR A 173 -0.50 0.75 -4.49
C THR A 173 -0.74 -0.40 -3.52
N ILE A 174 -1.13 -1.55 -4.07
CA ILE A 174 -1.41 -2.76 -3.30
C ILE A 174 -0.51 -3.90 -3.80
N ARG A 175 0.12 -4.62 -2.87
CA ARG A 175 0.80 -5.88 -3.14
C ARG A 175 -0.03 -7.03 -2.57
N PRO A 176 -0.88 -7.69 -3.37
CA PRO A 176 -1.71 -8.79 -2.90
C PRO A 176 -0.90 -9.98 -2.40
N VAL A 177 -1.45 -10.67 -1.42
CA VAL A 177 -0.95 -11.93 -0.85
C VAL A 177 -2.03 -13.02 -0.91
N CYS A 178 -1.62 -14.29 -0.84
CA CYS A 178 -2.51 -15.47 -0.85
C CYS A 178 -2.14 -16.45 0.26
#